data_0e79ff807aeb4e92bb9c6f56c700733b
#
_entry.id   0e79ff807aeb4e92bb9c6f56c700733b
#
_cell.length_a   1.000
_cell.length_b   1.000
_cell.length_c   1.000
_cell.angle_alpha   90.00
_cell.angle_beta   90.00
_cell.angle_gamma   90.00
#
_symmetry.space_group_name_H-M   'P 1'
#
loop_
_entity.id
_entity.type
_entity.pdbx_description
1 polymer ?
#
loop_
_entity_poly.entity_id
_entity_poly.type
_entity_poly.pdbx_seq_one_letter_code
_entity_poly.pdbx_strand_id
1 'polypeptide(L)'
;RPPSAREIRHALLTDLVRSVHTGSRGIYGARRVLAELVLGHGVAVGHGQVELLMRRAGLQGISGRPKWRRSKPDTLADDKVERKFARTQPNQLWVTDITEHPTREGKVYCCVVLDTFSRRVVGWAIDASPTAALVTNALGMAIDSRLNGSGSGTTIHSDHGVQFGSWAFTDRAKASGLACSMGSIGDCYDNSMIESFFQRCRSRSSTCNLEIWHNRQRRHSQLGM
;
A
#
# COMPACT_ATOMS: atom_id res chain seq x y z
N ARG A 1 25.40 5.96 53.27
CA ARG A 1 24.54 4.78 53.54
C ARG A 1 24.95 3.69 52.57
N PRO A 2 25.21 2.46 53.01
CA PRO A 2 25.57 1.39 52.11
C PRO A 2 24.41 1.09 51.14
N PRO A 3 24.68 0.66 49.88
CA PRO A 3 23.69 0.37 48.92
C PRO A 3 22.82 -0.83 49.37
N SER A 4 21.54 -0.77 49.10
CA SER A 4 20.61 -1.87 49.41
C SER A 4 20.85 -3.06 48.47
N ALA A 5 20.44 -4.27 48.90
CA ALA A 5 20.53 -5.48 48.06
C ALA A 5 19.85 -5.31 46.68
N ARG A 6 18.79 -4.51 46.65
CA ARG A 6 18.08 -4.18 45.37
C ARG A 6 18.94 -3.28 44.49
N GLU A 7 19.62 -2.30 45.04
CA GLU A 7 20.49 -1.40 44.24
C GLU A 7 21.69 -2.16 43.69
N ILE A 8 22.31 -3.04 44.50
CA ILE A 8 23.38 -3.91 44.04
C ILE A 8 22.92 -4.80 42.89
N ARG A 9 21.74 -5.45 43.01
CA ARG A 9 21.18 -6.29 41.97
C ARG A 9 20.87 -5.48 40.70
N HIS A 10 20.35 -4.27 40.82
CA HIS A 10 20.08 -3.40 39.67
C HIS A 10 21.36 -2.98 38.95
N ALA A 11 22.45 -2.69 39.70
CA ALA A 11 23.74 -2.38 39.10
C ALA A 11 24.29 -3.56 38.30
N LEU A 12 24.35 -4.76 38.90
CA LEU A 12 24.79 -5.98 38.22
C LEU A 12 23.95 -6.29 36.96
N LEU A 13 22.62 -6.18 37.04
CA LEU A 13 21.73 -6.39 35.90
C LEU A 13 21.94 -5.33 34.82
N THR A 14 22.22 -4.08 35.20
CA THR A 14 22.47 -3.01 34.20
C THR A 14 23.75 -3.26 33.43
N ASP A 15 24.79 -3.75 34.08
CA ASP A 15 26.07 -4.08 33.42
C ASP A 15 25.90 -5.27 32.47
N LEU A 16 25.10 -6.27 32.84
CA LEU A 16 24.78 -7.39 31.98
C LEU A 16 23.93 -6.93 30.76
N VAL A 17 22.93 -6.09 30.98
CA VAL A 17 22.11 -5.49 29.93
C VAL A 17 23.00 -4.70 28.96
N ARG A 18 23.96 -3.93 29.43
CA ARG A 18 24.92 -3.19 28.59
C ARG A 18 25.80 -4.13 27.78
N SER A 19 26.33 -5.18 28.41
CA SER A 19 27.15 -6.19 27.74
C SER A 19 26.39 -6.84 26.57
N VAL A 20 25.18 -7.32 26.83
CA VAL A 20 24.32 -7.93 25.81
C VAL A 20 23.98 -6.94 24.68
N HIS A 21 23.63 -5.70 25.04
CA HIS A 21 23.30 -4.65 24.06
C HIS A 21 24.52 -4.29 23.20
N THR A 22 25.71 -4.15 23.80
CA THR A 22 26.95 -3.89 23.07
C THR A 22 27.34 -5.08 22.18
N GLY A 23 27.23 -6.31 22.71
CA GLY A 23 27.49 -7.54 21.95
C GLY A 23 26.58 -7.67 20.71
N SER A 24 25.34 -7.14 20.79
CA SER A 24 24.42 -7.05 19.65
C SER A 24 24.67 -5.83 18.75
N ARG A 25 25.76 -5.10 18.91
CA ARG A 25 26.06 -3.84 18.20
C ARG A 25 24.95 -2.78 18.32
N GLY A 26 24.27 -2.72 19.47
CA GLY A 26 23.19 -1.78 19.72
C GLY A 26 21.84 -2.13 19.07
N ILE A 27 21.72 -3.33 18.48
CA ILE A 27 20.51 -3.72 17.72
C ILE A 27 19.38 -4.21 18.64
N TYR A 28 19.71 -4.87 19.76
CA TYR A 28 18.73 -5.51 20.62
C TYR A 28 17.92 -4.50 21.45
N GLY A 29 16.60 -4.53 21.31
CA GLY A 29 15.66 -3.90 22.23
C GLY A 29 15.32 -4.81 23.42
N ALA A 30 14.53 -4.33 24.36
CA ALA A 30 14.25 -4.98 25.65
C ALA A 30 13.81 -6.46 25.54
N ARG A 31 13.02 -6.82 24.52
CA ARG A 31 12.58 -8.21 24.33
C ARG A 31 13.72 -9.16 23.94
N ARG A 32 14.64 -8.73 23.10
CA ARG A 32 15.79 -9.55 22.67
C ARG A 32 16.84 -9.60 23.76
N VAL A 33 17.09 -8.48 24.47
CA VAL A 33 17.95 -8.45 25.66
C VAL A 33 17.42 -9.37 26.73
N LEU A 34 16.12 -9.38 27.02
CA LEU A 34 15.47 -10.31 27.94
C LEU A 34 15.74 -11.77 27.55
N ALA A 35 15.51 -12.11 26.27
CA ALA A 35 15.72 -13.48 25.80
C ALA A 35 17.17 -13.93 26.00
N GLU A 36 18.15 -13.07 25.72
CA GLU A 36 19.56 -13.37 25.90
C GLU A 36 19.92 -13.51 27.37
N LEU A 37 19.39 -12.65 28.27
CA LEU A 37 19.59 -12.75 29.70
C LEU A 37 19.04 -14.05 30.29
N VAL A 38 17.87 -14.48 29.85
CA VAL A 38 17.20 -15.69 30.33
C VAL A 38 17.84 -16.95 29.73
N LEU A 39 17.99 -17.00 28.40
CA LEU A 39 18.42 -18.19 27.68
C LEU A 39 19.95 -18.32 27.62
N GLY A 40 20.67 -17.20 27.43
CA GLY A 40 22.11 -17.20 27.27
C GLY A 40 22.87 -17.11 28.64
N HIS A 41 22.32 -16.35 29.58
CA HIS A 41 22.97 -16.12 30.88
C HIS A 41 22.27 -16.77 32.08
N GLY A 42 21.09 -17.43 31.88
CA GLY A 42 20.34 -18.07 32.96
C GLY A 42 19.81 -17.11 34.05
N VAL A 43 19.66 -15.84 33.72
CA VAL A 43 19.26 -14.80 34.69
C VAL A 43 17.73 -14.65 34.71
N ALA A 44 17.14 -14.93 35.88
CA ALA A 44 15.72 -14.72 36.10
C ALA A 44 15.37 -13.23 36.22
N VAL A 45 14.82 -12.62 35.18
CA VAL A 45 14.44 -11.20 35.13
C VAL A 45 13.15 -11.03 34.29
N GLY A 46 12.31 -10.06 34.68
CA GLY A 46 11.09 -9.76 33.96
C GLY A 46 11.27 -8.69 32.85
N HIS A 47 10.40 -8.68 31.82
CA HIS A 47 10.46 -7.72 30.72
C HIS A 47 10.44 -6.25 31.19
N GLY A 48 9.54 -5.90 32.12
CA GLY A 48 9.44 -4.53 32.63
C GLY A 48 10.68 -4.06 33.35
N GLN A 49 11.44 -4.98 34.03
CA GLN A 49 12.69 -4.66 34.68
C GLN A 49 13.80 -4.39 33.67
N VAL A 50 13.90 -5.20 32.61
CA VAL A 50 14.87 -4.98 31.53
C VAL A 50 14.61 -3.66 30.85
N GLU A 51 13.34 -3.37 30.52
CA GLU A 51 12.92 -2.11 29.89
C GLU A 51 13.29 -0.89 30.76
N LEU A 52 13.02 -0.97 32.06
CA LEU A 52 13.38 0.09 33.02
C LEU A 52 14.89 0.33 33.08
N LEU A 53 15.68 -0.75 33.13
CA LEU A 53 17.15 -0.66 33.22
C LEU A 53 17.74 -0.13 31.92
N MET A 54 17.25 -0.56 30.77
CA MET A 54 17.64 -0.03 29.44
C MET A 54 17.34 1.46 29.34
N ARG A 55 16.14 1.88 29.73
CA ARG A 55 15.74 3.30 29.73
C ARG A 55 16.63 4.15 30.61
N ARG A 56 16.92 3.69 31.83
CA ARG A 56 17.83 4.38 32.79
C ARG A 56 19.27 4.45 32.30
N ALA A 57 19.71 3.43 31.57
CA ALA A 57 21.03 3.37 30.97
C ALA A 57 21.16 4.11 29.63
N GLY A 58 20.04 4.72 29.11
CA GLY A 58 20.03 5.40 27.83
C GLY A 58 20.18 4.45 26.63
N LEU A 59 19.87 3.13 26.80
CA LEU A 59 20.02 2.13 25.78
C LEU A 59 18.72 1.96 24.97
N GLN A 60 18.81 2.03 23.65
CA GLN A 60 17.70 1.79 22.75
C GLN A 60 18.12 0.81 21.68
N GLY A 61 17.33 -0.24 21.47
CA GLY A 61 17.51 -1.11 20.31
C GLY A 61 17.03 -0.44 19.01
N ILE A 62 17.57 -0.89 17.91
CA ILE A 62 17.05 -0.46 16.60
C ILE A 62 15.64 -1.05 16.45
N SER A 63 14.62 -0.22 16.60
CA SER A 63 13.28 -0.58 16.18
C SER A 63 13.32 -0.74 14.66
N GLY A 64 12.85 -1.90 14.17
CA GLY A 64 12.66 -2.08 12.72
C GLY A 64 11.93 -0.87 12.14
N ARG A 65 12.15 -0.64 10.83
CA ARG A 65 11.70 0.53 10.04
C ARG A 65 10.69 1.41 10.74
N PRO A 66 10.94 2.72 10.89
CA PRO A 66 9.95 3.63 11.43
C PRO A 66 8.63 3.28 10.76
N LYS A 67 7.56 3.03 11.55
CA LYS A 67 6.22 2.97 10.98
C LYS A 67 6.09 4.26 10.19
N TRP A 68 6.08 4.14 8.86
CA TRP A 68 5.77 5.27 8.01
C TRP A 68 4.51 5.89 8.59
N ARG A 69 4.62 7.06 9.19
CA ARG A 69 3.45 7.89 9.40
C ARG A 69 2.94 8.13 8.00
N ARG A 70 1.82 7.50 7.65
CA ARG A 70 1.07 7.88 6.48
C ARG A 70 0.81 9.37 6.65
N SER A 71 1.62 10.20 6.01
CA SER A 71 1.26 11.59 5.81
C SER A 71 -0.02 11.51 5.00
N LYS A 72 -1.13 11.95 5.60
CA LYS A 72 -2.33 12.21 4.81
C LYS A 72 -1.89 13.23 3.77
N PRO A 73 -2.01 12.96 2.45
CA PRO A 73 -1.78 13.99 1.47
C PRO A 73 -2.75 15.12 1.80
N ASP A 74 -2.25 16.36 1.88
CA ASP A 74 -3.02 17.55 2.26
C ASP A 74 -4.12 17.91 1.26
N THR A 75 -4.18 17.23 0.11
CA THR A 75 -5.19 17.40 -0.94
C THR A 75 -5.67 16.05 -1.44
N LEU A 76 -6.54 15.41 -0.67
CA LEU A 76 -7.35 14.31 -1.19
C LEU A 76 -8.41 14.91 -2.12
N ALA A 77 -8.54 14.36 -3.33
CA ALA A 77 -9.64 14.72 -4.20
C ALA A 77 -10.96 14.27 -3.55
N ASP A 78 -11.97 15.14 -3.60
CA ASP A 78 -13.29 14.84 -3.09
C ASP A 78 -13.91 13.66 -3.85
N ASP A 79 -14.79 12.89 -3.20
CA ASP A 79 -15.58 11.87 -3.87
C ASP A 79 -16.65 12.53 -4.77
N LYS A 80 -16.39 12.53 -6.07
CA LYS A 80 -17.29 13.06 -7.10
C LYS A 80 -18.22 11.99 -7.67
N VAL A 81 -18.02 10.73 -7.30
CA VAL A 81 -18.75 9.60 -7.88
C VAL A 81 -19.97 9.24 -7.03
N GLU A 82 -19.88 9.38 -5.69
CA GLU A 82 -20.96 9.09 -4.75
C GLU A 82 -21.63 7.73 -5.01
N ARG A 83 -20.82 6.70 -5.34
CA ARG A 83 -21.28 5.34 -5.71
C ARG A 83 -22.16 5.28 -6.98
N LYS A 84 -22.29 6.36 -7.70
CA LYS A 84 -23.03 6.40 -8.97
C LYS A 84 -22.11 6.01 -10.13
N PHE A 85 -21.85 4.74 -10.33
CA PHE A 85 -20.93 4.24 -11.37
C PHE A 85 -21.58 4.12 -12.76
N ALA A 86 -22.92 4.12 -12.85
CA ALA A 86 -23.61 4.06 -14.13
C ALA A 86 -23.36 5.35 -14.95
N ARG A 87 -22.99 5.17 -16.20
CA ARG A 87 -22.75 6.25 -17.16
C ARG A 87 -23.48 5.96 -18.45
N THR A 88 -23.75 7.01 -19.22
CA THR A 88 -24.52 6.93 -20.47
C THR A 88 -23.63 6.87 -21.71
N GLN A 89 -22.36 7.24 -21.57
CA GLN A 89 -21.39 7.30 -22.66
C GLN A 89 -20.02 6.81 -22.21
N PRO A 90 -19.16 6.30 -23.12
CA PRO A 90 -17.79 5.94 -22.80
C PRO A 90 -16.97 7.16 -22.38
N ASN A 91 -15.92 6.91 -21.62
CA ASN A 91 -14.96 7.90 -21.14
C ASN A 91 -15.53 9.00 -20.21
N GLN A 92 -16.73 8.83 -19.66
CA GLN A 92 -17.24 9.73 -18.62
C GLN A 92 -16.65 9.44 -17.25
N LEU A 93 -16.45 8.16 -16.92
CA LEU A 93 -15.90 7.72 -15.66
C LEU A 93 -14.99 6.52 -15.86
N TRP A 94 -13.77 6.64 -15.43
CA TRP A 94 -12.82 5.54 -15.30
C TRP A 94 -12.62 5.20 -13.82
N VAL A 95 -12.51 3.91 -13.50
CA VAL A 95 -12.11 3.42 -12.19
C VAL A 95 -10.74 2.76 -12.29
N THR A 96 -9.91 2.96 -11.29
CA THR A 96 -8.55 2.39 -11.26
C THR A 96 -8.24 1.80 -9.90
N ASP A 97 -7.48 0.70 -9.92
CA ASP A 97 -7.04 0.03 -8.72
C ASP A 97 -5.81 -0.85 -9.02
N ILE A 98 -5.10 -1.27 -7.96
CA ILE A 98 -3.94 -2.14 -8.04
C ILE A 98 -4.28 -3.50 -7.44
N THR A 99 -4.02 -4.57 -8.20
CA THR A 99 -4.10 -5.94 -7.70
C THR A 99 -2.71 -6.55 -7.57
N GLU A 100 -2.51 -7.36 -6.52
CA GLU A 100 -1.29 -8.13 -6.27
C GLU A 100 -1.49 -9.58 -6.73
N HIS A 101 -0.49 -10.13 -7.42
CA HIS A 101 -0.45 -11.52 -7.82
C HIS A 101 0.86 -12.19 -7.39
N PRO A 102 0.81 -13.33 -6.69
CA PRO A 102 1.99 -14.13 -6.41
C PRO A 102 2.49 -14.80 -7.70
N THR A 103 3.79 -14.80 -7.88
CA THR A 103 4.47 -15.54 -8.94
C THR A 103 5.53 -16.46 -8.36
N ARG A 104 6.15 -17.30 -9.16
CA ARG A 104 7.27 -18.18 -8.72
C ARG A 104 8.49 -17.39 -8.26
N GLU A 105 8.68 -16.19 -8.79
CA GLU A 105 9.84 -15.31 -8.52
C GLU A 105 9.54 -14.22 -7.50
N GLY A 106 8.29 -14.16 -6.97
CA GLY A 106 7.89 -13.15 -6.01
C GLY A 106 6.48 -12.62 -6.28
N LYS A 107 6.24 -11.34 -5.99
CA LYS A 107 4.96 -10.68 -6.21
C LYS A 107 5.05 -9.73 -7.39
N VAL A 108 4.01 -9.68 -8.20
CA VAL A 108 3.81 -8.65 -9.22
C VAL A 108 2.53 -7.86 -8.91
N TYR A 109 2.54 -6.61 -9.28
CA TYR A 109 1.45 -5.68 -9.10
C TYR A 109 0.94 -5.24 -10.47
N CYS A 110 -0.38 -5.32 -10.66
CA CYS A 110 -1.01 -4.88 -11.88
C CYS A 110 -1.98 -3.74 -11.55
N CYS A 111 -1.74 -2.57 -12.12
CA CYS A 111 -2.69 -1.46 -12.12
C CYS A 111 -3.56 -1.54 -13.37
N VAL A 112 -4.87 -1.33 -13.20
CA VAL A 112 -5.84 -1.36 -14.30
C VAL A 112 -6.68 -0.10 -14.27
N VAL A 113 -6.94 0.48 -15.43
CA VAL A 113 -7.92 1.55 -15.66
C VAL A 113 -9.08 0.98 -16.46
N LEU A 114 -10.28 1.02 -15.91
CA LEU A 114 -11.49 0.44 -16.46
C LEU A 114 -12.51 1.54 -16.77
N ASP A 115 -13.00 1.62 -17.98
CA ASP A 115 -14.13 2.48 -18.37
C ASP A 115 -15.44 1.88 -17.84
N THR A 116 -16.19 2.63 -17.06
CA THR A 116 -17.37 2.11 -16.34
C THR A 116 -18.55 1.86 -17.29
N PHE A 117 -18.67 2.59 -18.39
CA PHE A 117 -19.72 2.40 -19.37
C PHE A 117 -19.48 1.16 -20.22
N SER A 118 -18.37 1.11 -20.95
CA SER A 118 -18.07 0.00 -21.85
C SER A 118 -17.53 -1.25 -21.15
N ARG A 119 -17.18 -1.15 -19.86
CA ARG A 119 -16.53 -2.23 -19.08
C ARG A 119 -15.21 -2.72 -19.69
N ARG A 120 -14.58 -1.90 -20.52
CA ARG A 120 -13.30 -2.22 -21.16
C ARG A 120 -12.14 -1.72 -20.31
N VAL A 121 -11.08 -2.49 -20.28
CA VAL A 121 -9.78 -2.03 -19.77
C VAL A 121 -9.22 -1.06 -20.82
N VAL A 122 -9.01 0.18 -20.42
CA VAL A 122 -8.52 1.26 -21.30
C VAL A 122 -7.04 1.54 -21.10
N GLY A 123 -6.50 1.15 -19.93
CA GLY A 123 -5.08 1.22 -19.64
C GLY A 123 -4.69 0.20 -18.56
N TRP A 124 -3.46 -0.24 -18.59
CA TRP A 124 -2.88 -1.13 -17.58
C TRP A 124 -1.36 -1.02 -17.54
N ALA A 125 -0.78 -1.39 -16.41
CA ALA A 125 0.67 -1.53 -16.25
C ALA A 125 0.97 -2.63 -15.23
N ILE A 126 2.14 -3.26 -15.33
CA ILE A 126 2.62 -4.29 -14.41
C ILE A 126 4.00 -3.90 -13.91
N ASP A 127 4.27 -4.09 -12.61
CA ASP A 127 5.56 -3.83 -11.99
C ASP A 127 5.79 -4.80 -10.82
N ALA A 128 7.04 -4.96 -10.40
CA ALA A 128 7.43 -5.71 -9.20
C ALA A 128 7.06 -4.96 -7.90
N SER A 129 6.67 -3.68 -7.97
CA SER A 129 6.35 -2.84 -6.82
C SER A 129 5.17 -1.92 -7.10
N PRO A 130 4.27 -1.68 -6.12
CA PRO A 130 3.11 -0.79 -6.28
C PRO A 130 3.54 0.68 -6.12
N THR A 131 4.24 1.20 -7.11
CA THR A 131 4.82 2.56 -7.13
C THR A 131 3.88 3.58 -7.76
N ALA A 132 4.17 4.88 -7.59
CA ALA A 132 3.52 5.95 -8.33
C ALA A 132 3.73 5.81 -9.85
N ALA A 133 4.88 5.30 -10.28
CA ALA A 133 5.16 5.05 -11.70
C ALA A 133 4.21 4.01 -12.29
N LEU A 134 3.88 2.93 -11.56
CA LEU A 134 2.94 1.91 -11.99
C LEU A 134 1.57 2.52 -12.36
N VAL A 135 1.00 3.33 -11.46
CA VAL A 135 -0.33 3.93 -11.68
C VAL A 135 -0.29 5.02 -12.76
N THR A 136 0.79 5.78 -12.85
CA THR A 136 0.98 6.82 -13.86
C THR A 136 1.13 6.24 -15.27
N ASN A 137 1.83 5.09 -15.39
CA ASN A 137 1.97 4.38 -16.67
C ASN A 137 0.62 3.79 -17.14
N ALA A 138 -0.15 3.18 -16.24
CA ALA A 138 -1.49 2.69 -16.55
C ALA A 138 -2.43 3.83 -17.01
N LEU A 139 -2.38 4.97 -16.32
CA LEU A 139 -3.13 6.17 -16.68
C LEU A 139 -2.67 6.72 -18.04
N GLY A 140 -1.36 6.80 -18.30
CA GLY A 140 -0.81 7.25 -19.58
C GLY A 140 -1.34 6.41 -20.73
N MET A 141 -1.29 5.08 -20.64
CA MET A 141 -1.85 4.17 -21.64
C MET A 141 -3.34 4.42 -21.86
N ALA A 142 -4.13 4.67 -20.81
CA ALA A 142 -5.56 4.96 -20.93
C ALA A 142 -5.82 6.28 -21.70
N ILE A 143 -5.06 7.32 -21.38
CA ILE A 143 -5.14 8.62 -22.04
C ILE A 143 -4.81 8.48 -23.54
N ASP A 144 -3.69 7.83 -23.86
CA ASP A 144 -3.22 7.66 -25.23
C ASP A 144 -4.20 6.81 -26.07
N SER A 145 -4.80 5.79 -25.46
CA SER A 145 -5.71 4.88 -26.15
C SER A 145 -7.12 5.46 -26.37
N ARG A 146 -7.56 6.44 -25.58
CA ARG A 146 -8.97 6.87 -25.55
C ARG A 146 -9.21 8.34 -25.76
N LEU A 147 -8.25 9.19 -25.43
CA LEU A 147 -8.47 10.63 -25.36
C LEU A 147 -7.68 11.41 -26.41
N ASN A 148 -6.85 10.75 -27.24
CA ASN A 148 -5.97 11.40 -28.20
C ASN A 148 -5.23 12.62 -27.61
N GLY A 149 -4.82 12.51 -26.33
CA GLY A 149 -4.12 13.56 -25.61
C GLY A 149 -5.00 14.61 -24.92
N SER A 150 -6.32 14.59 -25.08
CA SER A 150 -7.21 15.57 -24.43
C SER A 150 -8.44 14.89 -23.83
N GLY A 151 -8.52 14.84 -22.49
CA GLY A 151 -9.54 14.14 -21.71
C GLY A 151 -10.61 15.04 -21.09
N SER A 152 -11.02 16.08 -21.78
CA SER A 152 -12.03 17.03 -21.29
C SER A 152 -13.31 16.31 -20.81
N GLY A 153 -13.57 16.38 -19.49
CA GLY A 153 -14.78 15.84 -18.87
C GLY A 153 -14.70 14.40 -18.34
N THR A 154 -13.60 13.67 -18.54
CA THR A 154 -13.41 12.35 -17.94
C THR A 154 -13.06 12.45 -16.46
N THR A 155 -13.77 11.70 -15.62
CA THR A 155 -13.41 11.54 -14.20
C THR A 155 -12.63 10.24 -14.01
N ILE A 156 -11.48 10.29 -13.33
CA ILE A 156 -10.77 9.09 -12.85
C ILE A 156 -10.97 8.92 -11.35
N HIS A 157 -11.53 7.78 -10.96
CA HIS A 157 -11.84 7.44 -9.58
C HIS A 157 -10.94 6.31 -9.09
N SER A 158 -10.35 6.48 -7.90
CA SER A 158 -9.49 5.51 -7.25
C SER A 158 -9.83 5.38 -5.77
N ASP A 159 -9.27 4.37 -5.12
CA ASP A 159 -9.21 4.31 -3.67
C ASP A 159 -8.21 5.34 -3.09
N HIS A 160 -8.13 5.41 -1.76
CA HIS A 160 -7.17 6.25 -1.03
C HIS A 160 -5.73 5.69 -1.01
N GLY A 161 -5.33 4.89 -1.97
CA GLY A 161 -3.97 4.41 -2.10
C GLY A 161 -2.98 5.59 -2.26
N VAL A 162 -1.87 5.56 -1.52
CA VAL A 162 -0.84 6.62 -1.56
C VAL A 162 -0.28 6.86 -2.96
N GLN A 163 -0.34 5.86 -3.82
CA GLN A 163 0.12 5.92 -5.21
C GLN A 163 -0.76 6.87 -6.04
N PHE A 164 -2.09 6.82 -5.84
CA PHE A 164 -3.06 7.65 -6.54
C PHE A 164 -3.09 9.09 -6.03
N GLY A 165 -2.66 9.32 -4.76
CA GLY A 165 -2.42 10.66 -4.22
C GLY A 165 -1.07 11.25 -4.57
N SER A 166 -0.21 10.54 -5.33
CA SER A 166 1.10 11.03 -5.72
C SER A 166 1.00 12.24 -6.67
N TRP A 167 1.93 13.17 -6.54
CA TRP A 167 2.03 14.30 -7.45
C TRP A 167 2.10 13.86 -8.93
N ALA A 168 2.90 12.84 -9.24
CA ALA A 168 3.06 12.35 -10.60
C ALA A 168 1.74 11.87 -11.23
N PHE A 169 0.89 11.17 -10.48
CA PHE A 169 -0.41 10.71 -10.95
C PHE A 169 -1.41 11.86 -11.11
N THR A 170 -1.53 12.71 -10.08
CA THR A 170 -2.49 13.82 -10.08
C THR A 170 -2.16 14.89 -11.10
N ASP A 171 -0.88 15.18 -11.29
CA ASP A 171 -0.40 16.12 -12.31
C ASP A 171 -0.65 15.58 -13.72
N ARG A 172 -0.32 14.32 -13.98
CA ARG A 172 -0.61 13.66 -15.27
C ARG A 172 -2.11 13.68 -15.59
N ALA A 173 -2.96 13.38 -14.61
CA ALA A 173 -4.41 13.43 -14.78
C ALA A 173 -4.88 14.85 -15.13
N LYS A 174 -4.48 15.85 -14.37
CA LYS A 174 -4.82 17.27 -14.59
C LYS A 174 -4.32 17.79 -15.94
N ALA A 175 -3.05 17.52 -16.27
CA ALA A 175 -2.46 17.93 -17.54
C ALA A 175 -3.21 17.37 -18.76
N SER A 176 -3.84 16.22 -18.60
CA SER A 176 -4.68 15.58 -19.64
C SER A 176 -6.17 15.91 -19.52
N GLY A 177 -6.56 16.87 -18.70
CA GLY A 177 -7.95 17.34 -18.57
C GLY A 177 -8.87 16.38 -17.80
N LEU A 178 -8.34 15.42 -17.04
CA LEU A 178 -9.13 14.52 -16.21
C LEU A 178 -9.42 15.14 -14.83
N ALA A 179 -10.62 14.88 -14.31
CA ALA A 179 -10.98 15.19 -12.94
C ALA A 179 -10.65 14.00 -12.03
N CYS A 180 -9.80 14.21 -11.03
CA CYS A 180 -9.54 13.19 -10.01
C CYS A 180 -10.70 13.12 -9.02
N SER A 181 -11.05 11.89 -8.61
CA SER A 181 -12.01 11.57 -7.56
C SER A 181 -11.46 10.42 -6.72
N MET A 182 -11.66 10.47 -5.40
CA MET A 182 -11.25 9.41 -4.49
C MET A 182 -12.43 8.98 -3.64
N GLY A 183 -12.58 7.67 -3.41
CA GLY A 183 -13.62 7.11 -2.56
C GLY A 183 -13.49 7.52 -1.09
N SER A 184 -14.43 7.14 -0.26
CA SER A 184 -14.41 7.42 1.18
C SER A 184 -13.36 6.56 1.90
N ILE A 185 -12.77 7.07 2.99
CA ILE A 185 -11.77 6.31 3.76
C ILE A 185 -12.44 5.12 4.44
N GLY A 186 -12.04 3.91 4.06
CA GLY A 186 -12.49 2.67 4.71
C GLY A 186 -13.76 2.06 4.14
N ASP A 187 -14.28 2.56 3.02
CA ASP A 187 -15.44 1.98 2.37
C ASP A 187 -15.04 1.08 1.20
N CYS A 188 -15.22 -0.24 1.39
CA CYS A 188 -14.93 -1.25 0.36
C CYS A 188 -15.92 -1.23 -0.82
N TYR A 189 -17.06 -0.55 -0.70
CA TYR A 189 -18.06 -0.48 -1.75
C TYR A 189 -17.73 0.56 -2.84
N ASP A 190 -16.87 1.52 -2.53
CA ASP A 190 -16.50 2.60 -3.46
C ASP A 190 -15.72 2.11 -4.69
N ASN A 191 -15.20 0.87 -4.65
CA ASN A 191 -14.46 0.27 -5.76
C ASN A 191 -15.00 -1.11 -6.21
N SER A 192 -16.23 -1.43 -5.83
CA SER A 192 -16.87 -2.74 -6.04
C SER A 192 -16.86 -3.21 -7.52
N MET A 193 -16.87 -2.27 -8.46
CA MET A 193 -16.86 -2.56 -9.88
C MET A 193 -15.51 -3.14 -10.33
N ILE A 194 -14.41 -2.55 -9.93
CA ILE A 194 -13.07 -3.02 -10.29
C ILE A 194 -12.67 -4.25 -9.47
N GLU A 195 -13.13 -4.36 -8.22
CA GLU A 195 -12.98 -5.58 -7.42
C GLU A 195 -13.66 -6.78 -8.08
N SER A 196 -14.90 -6.61 -8.53
CA SER A 196 -15.64 -7.62 -9.29
C SER A 196 -14.94 -7.98 -10.61
N PHE A 197 -14.24 -7.05 -11.24
CA PHE A 197 -13.40 -7.29 -12.40
C PHE A 197 -12.19 -8.17 -12.01
N PHE A 198 -11.45 -7.82 -10.96
CA PHE A 198 -10.28 -8.60 -10.50
C PHE A 198 -10.64 -9.99 -10.02
N GLN A 199 -11.76 -10.19 -9.33
CA GLN A 199 -12.24 -11.53 -8.96
C GLN A 199 -12.42 -12.44 -10.18
N ARG A 200 -12.98 -11.91 -11.26
CA ARG A 200 -13.15 -12.64 -12.51
C ARG A 200 -11.83 -12.92 -13.23
N CYS A 201 -10.86 -12.02 -13.12
CA CYS A 201 -9.52 -12.26 -13.66
C CYS A 201 -8.77 -13.34 -12.87
N ARG A 202 -8.87 -13.34 -11.54
CA ARG A 202 -8.24 -14.35 -10.66
C ARG A 202 -8.77 -15.76 -10.89
N SER A 203 -10.07 -15.92 -11.17
CA SER A 203 -10.69 -17.23 -11.42
C SER A 203 -10.24 -17.89 -12.75
N ARG A 204 -9.50 -17.21 -13.61
CA ARG A 204 -9.10 -17.64 -14.94
C ARG A 204 -7.58 -17.50 -15.19
N SER A 205 -6.78 -17.90 -14.27
CA SER A 205 -5.32 -18.14 -14.30
C SER A 205 -4.52 -17.61 -15.51
N SER A 206 -4.55 -16.33 -15.85
CA SER A 206 -3.41 -15.62 -16.44
C SER A 206 -3.67 -14.12 -16.62
N THR A 207 -2.79 -13.33 -16.08
CA THR A 207 -2.67 -11.88 -16.27
C THR A 207 -2.44 -11.47 -17.74
N CYS A 208 -2.03 -12.41 -18.58
CA CYS A 208 -1.75 -12.17 -20.01
C CYS A 208 -2.96 -11.88 -20.90
N ASN A 209 -4.19 -11.94 -20.36
CA ASN A 209 -5.40 -11.88 -21.19
C ASN A 209 -6.27 -10.65 -21.00
N LEU A 210 -5.79 -9.60 -20.33
CA LEU A 210 -6.60 -8.41 -20.07
C LEU A 210 -7.12 -7.78 -21.37
N GLU A 211 -6.25 -7.60 -22.35
CA GLU A 211 -6.63 -6.97 -23.59
C GLU A 211 -7.30 -7.95 -24.57
N ILE A 212 -6.70 -9.14 -24.76
CA ILE A 212 -7.21 -10.11 -25.74
C ILE A 212 -8.53 -10.69 -25.27
N TRP A 213 -8.58 -11.23 -24.04
CA TRP A 213 -9.79 -11.90 -23.58
C TRP A 213 -10.86 -10.91 -23.11
N HIS A 214 -10.50 -9.96 -22.23
CA HIS A 214 -11.49 -9.04 -21.63
C HIS A 214 -12.03 -8.05 -22.66
N ASN A 215 -11.16 -7.42 -23.46
CA ASN A 215 -11.58 -6.39 -24.39
C ASN A 215 -12.10 -6.95 -25.75
N ARG A 216 -11.51 -8.06 -26.23
CA ARG A 216 -11.80 -8.56 -27.58
C ARG A 216 -12.75 -9.76 -27.61
N GLN A 217 -12.63 -10.69 -26.66
CA GLN A 217 -13.39 -11.95 -26.69
C GLN A 217 -14.65 -11.92 -25.83
N ARG A 218 -14.68 -11.11 -24.76
CA ARG A 218 -15.83 -11.03 -23.88
C ARG A 218 -16.92 -10.16 -24.48
N ARG A 219 -18.14 -10.70 -24.49
CA ARG A 219 -19.34 -9.90 -24.80
C ARG A 219 -19.65 -8.96 -23.63
N HIS A 220 -19.81 -7.69 -23.92
CA HIS A 220 -20.22 -6.66 -22.99
C HIS A 220 -21.67 -6.31 -23.24
N SER A 221 -22.56 -6.63 -22.29
CA SER A 221 -24.01 -6.45 -22.44
C SER A 221 -24.44 -5.02 -22.78
N GLN A 222 -23.65 -4.03 -22.35
CA GLN A 222 -23.92 -2.62 -22.64
C GLN A 222 -23.54 -2.19 -24.07
N LEU A 223 -22.81 -3.00 -24.82
CA LEU A 223 -22.45 -2.75 -26.21
C LEU A 223 -23.32 -3.54 -27.19
N GLY A 224 -24.34 -4.27 -26.69
CA GLY A 224 -25.28 -5.01 -27.55
C GLY A 224 -24.66 -6.20 -28.28
N MET A 225 -23.50 -6.71 -27.82
CA MET A 225 -22.82 -7.86 -28.41
C MET A 225 -22.84 -9.06 -27.49
#